data_ab6fba4433cbd4993812c12b36e9bc36
#
_entry.id   ab6fba4433cbd4993812c12b36e9bc36
#
_cell.length_a   1.000
_cell.length_b   1.000
_cell.length_c   1.000
_cell.angle_alpha   90.00
_cell.angle_beta   90.00
_cell.angle_gamma   90.00
#
_symmetry.space_group_name_H-M   'P 1'
#
loop_
_entity.id
_entity.type
_entity.pdbx_description
1 polymer ?
#
loop_
_entity_poly.entity_id
_entity_poly.type
_entity_poly.pdbx_seq_one_letter_code
_entity_poly.pdbx_strand_id
1 'polypeptide(L)'
;MSKGSGGITARIIDFTLGLRLADLPPAVLNEARHGLVDTLGVALAGVAEEPASLLRDVQLQAGAAGPCTVLGDARTAAPMTAAQLNAYAAHVLDFDDTQLSTTPDRIFGLLTHPTVPPLAAALAVGERQKATGAQVLEAFLVGFEVECKISEAIHSHHYKKGFHSSGTVGTFGAMAATARLLGLDATQIGHALAIAASMASGIRVNFGTMTKPLHVGRAAQNGVTAAELAARGFTGGGDALDGPWGFFQVFSFADGFDPDRIVGVLGNPHTIVSPGVSIKPYPCGVLGHPSMDAMRTLVLTHDVKPEQIKAIRLRAGSNILNPLRYKVAKSELEAKFSPPFMLSAVAIRRKAGIHEFTDEFVLSEPVQAMMAKVTTVLDPEIEARGFEKIRSTVEVDLLDGRTLVQPADERYRDRKSTRLN
;
A
#
# COMPACT_ATOMS: atom_id res chain seq x y z
N MET A 1 -26.38 0.64 24.81
CA MET A 1 -25.13 -0.14 24.98
C MET A 1 -24.09 0.79 25.58
N SER A 2 -23.56 0.49 26.76
CA SER A 2 -22.60 1.34 27.47
C SER A 2 -21.34 1.51 26.60
N LYS A 3 -20.87 2.76 26.44
CA LYS A 3 -19.54 3.03 25.87
C LYS A 3 -18.52 2.32 26.79
N GLY A 4 -18.00 1.20 26.34
CA GLY A 4 -17.02 0.42 27.10
C GLY A 4 -15.77 1.28 27.36
N SER A 5 -15.34 1.27 28.60
CA SER A 5 -14.31 2.12 29.20
C SER A 5 -12.86 1.71 28.86
N GLY A 6 -12.60 1.03 27.77
CA GLY A 6 -11.25 0.61 27.37
C GLY A 6 -10.67 1.54 26.30
N GLY A 7 -9.36 1.86 26.40
CA GLY A 7 -8.58 2.62 25.42
C GLY A 7 -8.49 1.91 24.05
N ILE A 8 -7.79 2.51 23.11
CA ILE A 8 -7.61 1.99 21.73
C ILE A 8 -7.03 0.58 21.74
N THR A 9 -6.01 0.34 22.56
CA THR A 9 -5.35 -0.97 22.70
C THR A 9 -6.36 -2.06 23.05
N ALA A 10 -7.24 -1.82 24.04
CA ALA A 10 -8.27 -2.79 24.44
C ALA A 10 -9.28 -3.06 23.31
N ARG A 11 -9.67 -2.04 22.53
CA ARG A 11 -10.60 -2.21 21.41
C ARG A 11 -10.04 -3.08 20.30
N ILE A 12 -8.75 -2.90 19.97
CA ILE A 12 -8.07 -3.73 18.97
C ILE A 12 -7.96 -5.19 19.48
N ILE A 13 -7.68 -5.39 20.75
CA ILE A 13 -7.65 -6.73 21.36
C ILE A 13 -9.03 -7.39 21.24
N ASP A 14 -10.09 -6.71 21.67
CA ASP A 14 -11.47 -7.22 21.62
C ASP A 14 -11.88 -7.58 20.19
N PHE A 15 -11.55 -6.72 19.22
CA PHE A 15 -11.83 -6.97 17.79
C PHE A 15 -11.06 -8.19 17.28
N THR A 16 -9.77 -8.28 17.60
CA THR A 16 -8.90 -9.40 17.16
C THR A 16 -9.43 -10.74 17.69
N LEU A 17 -9.94 -10.76 18.90
CA LEU A 17 -10.55 -11.94 19.52
C LEU A 17 -11.97 -12.23 19.01
N GLY A 18 -12.74 -11.17 18.73
CA GLY A 18 -14.19 -11.24 18.54
C GLY A 18 -14.65 -11.50 17.12
N LEU A 19 -13.91 -11.09 16.08
CA LEU A 19 -14.35 -11.25 14.69
C LEU A 19 -14.55 -12.72 14.32
N ARG A 20 -15.67 -13.03 13.66
CA ARG A 20 -15.97 -14.35 13.12
C ARG A 20 -16.37 -14.24 11.66
N LEU A 21 -15.79 -15.09 10.81
CA LEU A 21 -16.07 -15.11 9.38
C LEU A 21 -17.55 -15.31 9.06
N ALA A 22 -18.24 -16.11 9.91
CA ALA A 22 -19.67 -16.40 9.74
C ALA A 22 -20.59 -15.19 9.95
N ASP A 23 -20.12 -14.17 10.69
CA ASP A 23 -20.90 -12.97 11.00
C ASP A 23 -20.70 -11.84 9.95
N LEU A 24 -19.80 -12.07 8.98
CA LEU A 24 -19.43 -11.04 8.04
C LEU A 24 -20.42 -10.93 6.87
N PRO A 25 -20.77 -9.71 6.46
CA PRO A 25 -21.58 -9.50 5.26
C PRO A 25 -20.93 -10.10 4.00
N PRO A 26 -21.71 -10.64 3.06
CA PRO A 26 -21.19 -11.18 1.79
C PRO A 26 -20.28 -10.20 1.02
N ALA A 27 -20.55 -8.89 1.11
CA ALA A 27 -19.73 -7.87 0.50
C ALA A 27 -18.29 -7.87 1.01
N VAL A 28 -18.09 -8.06 2.34
CA VAL A 28 -16.74 -8.16 2.95
C VAL A 28 -15.97 -9.35 2.41
N LEU A 29 -16.64 -10.52 2.34
CA LEU A 29 -16.03 -11.74 1.82
C LEU A 29 -15.66 -11.62 0.34
N ASN A 30 -16.49 -10.92 -0.41
CA ASN A 30 -16.26 -10.71 -1.85
C ASN A 30 -15.04 -9.82 -2.09
N GLU A 31 -14.95 -8.69 -1.37
CA GLU A 31 -13.79 -7.81 -1.45
C GLU A 31 -12.51 -8.48 -0.95
N ALA A 32 -12.59 -9.28 0.11
CA ALA A 32 -11.46 -10.06 0.58
C ALA A 32 -10.91 -11.04 -0.47
N ARG A 33 -11.80 -11.69 -1.22
CA ARG A 33 -11.41 -12.56 -2.34
C ARG A 33 -10.74 -11.78 -3.47
N HIS A 34 -11.24 -10.59 -3.80
CA HIS A 34 -10.61 -9.72 -4.80
C HIS A 34 -9.19 -9.33 -4.38
N GLY A 35 -8.99 -8.87 -3.14
CA GLY A 35 -7.68 -8.54 -2.61
C GLY A 35 -6.71 -9.73 -2.59
N LEU A 36 -7.21 -10.92 -2.22
CA LEU A 36 -6.40 -12.14 -2.22
C LEU A 36 -5.95 -12.52 -3.64
N VAL A 37 -6.85 -12.50 -4.63
CA VAL A 37 -6.52 -12.83 -6.03
C VAL A 37 -5.55 -11.80 -6.60
N ASP A 38 -5.79 -10.51 -6.36
CA ASP A 38 -4.91 -9.42 -6.81
C ASP A 38 -3.50 -9.58 -6.22
N THR A 39 -3.40 -9.71 -4.91
CA THR A 39 -2.11 -9.83 -4.21
C THR A 39 -1.33 -11.07 -4.64
N LEU A 40 -1.97 -12.22 -4.78
CA LEU A 40 -1.29 -13.43 -5.26
C LEU A 40 -0.83 -13.27 -6.71
N GLY A 41 -1.66 -12.67 -7.57
CA GLY A 41 -1.30 -12.39 -8.97
C GLY A 41 -0.09 -11.47 -9.08
N VAL A 42 -0.08 -10.38 -8.31
CA VAL A 42 1.05 -9.43 -8.30
C VAL A 42 2.29 -10.06 -7.68
N ALA A 43 2.15 -10.89 -6.62
CA ALA A 43 3.27 -11.60 -6.02
C ALA A 43 3.92 -12.57 -7.02
N LEU A 44 3.13 -13.35 -7.75
CA LEU A 44 3.64 -14.26 -8.78
C LEU A 44 4.36 -13.53 -9.92
N ALA A 45 3.90 -12.32 -10.28
CA ALA A 45 4.64 -11.49 -11.23
C ALA A 45 5.94 -10.95 -10.60
N GLY A 46 5.89 -10.51 -9.34
CA GLY A 46 7.03 -9.90 -8.66
C GLY A 46 8.15 -10.85 -8.23
N VAL A 47 7.90 -12.18 -8.16
CA VAL A 47 8.97 -13.14 -7.81
C VAL A 47 10.10 -13.21 -8.85
N ALA A 48 9.83 -12.79 -10.09
CA ALA A 48 10.80 -12.76 -11.17
C ALA A 48 11.71 -11.52 -11.13
N GLU A 49 11.36 -10.49 -10.34
CA GLU A 49 12.12 -9.26 -10.25
C GLU A 49 13.47 -9.48 -9.57
N GLU A 50 14.53 -8.85 -10.10
CA GLU A 50 15.89 -8.95 -9.53
C GLU A 50 15.92 -8.63 -8.03
N PRO A 51 15.31 -7.54 -7.53
CA PRO A 51 15.32 -7.22 -6.11
C PRO A 51 14.68 -8.30 -5.23
N ALA A 52 13.66 -9.00 -5.72
CA ALA A 52 13.03 -10.11 -5.01
C ALA A 52 13.97 -11.31 -4.93
N SER A 53 14.72 -11.58 -6.00
CA SER A 53 15.74 -12.63 -6.03
C SER A 53 16.86 -12.36 -5.04
N LEU A 54 17.41 -11.14 -5.04
CA LEU A 54 18.49 -10.73 -4.11
C LEU A 54 18.06 -10.91 -2.64
N LEU A 55 16.85 -10.45 -2.29
CA LEU A 55 16.36 -10.62 -0.93
C LEU A 55 16.15 -12.08 -0.57
N ARG A 56 15.57 -12.87 -1.49
CA ARG A 56 15.34 -14.31 -1.30
C ARG A 56 16.63 -15.06 -1.05
N ASP A 57 17.68 -14.80 -1.82
CA ASP A 57 18.96 -15.47 -1.66
C ASP A 57 19.58 -15.18 -0.28
N VAL A 58 19.61 -13.93 0.15
CA VAL A 58 20.11 -13.55 1.47
C VAL A 58 19.32 -14.22 2.59
N GLN A 59 17.98 -14.17 2.52
CA GLN A 59 17.12 -14.67 3.59
C GLN A 59 17.10 -16.21 3.68
N LEU A 60 17.14 -16.91 2.54
CA LEU A 60 17.15 -18.38 2.55
C LEU A 60 18.53 -18.98 2.86
N GLN A 61 19.62 -18.22 2.67
CA GLN A 61 20.94 -18.63 3.16
C GLN A 61 21.10 -18.48 4.66
N ALA A 62 20.56 -17.39 5.23
CA ALA A 62 20.68 -17.06 6.65
C ALA A 62 19.55 -17.64 7.51
N GLY A 63 18.41 -17.94 6.91
CA GLY A 63 17.17 -18.28 7.60
C GLY A 63 17.04 -19.75 7.98
N ALA A 64 16.23 -20.01 8.99
CA ALA A 64 15.85 -21.36 9.36
C ALA A 64 14.95 -22.00 8.29
N ALA A 65 15.16 -23.26 7.97
CA ALA A 65 14.22 -24.06 7.21
C ALA A 65 12.88 -24.14 7.97
N GLY A 66 11.78 -24.27 7.22
CA GLY A 66 10.45 -24.38 7.79
C GLY A 66 9.44 -24.89 6.75
N PRO A 67 8.20 -25.08 7.13
CA PRO A 67 7.20 -25.68 6.25
C PRO A 67 6.53 -24.70 5.30
N CYS A 68 6.84 -23.39 5.37
CA CYS A 68 6.07 -22.37 4.67
C CYS A 68 6.58 -22.13 3.26
N THR A 69 5.66 -22.04 2.33
CA THR A 69 5.92 -21.78 0.91
C THR A 69 6.55 -20.41 0.69
N VAL A 70 7.65 -20.40 -0.06
CA VAL A 70 8.23 -19.18 -0.65
C VAL A 70 7.82 -19.15 -2.12
N LEU A 71 7.01 -18.18 -2.50
CA LEU A 71 6.53 -18.05 -3.88
C LEU A 71 7.72 -17.93 -4.86
N GLY A 72 7.68 -18.71 -5.93
CA GLY A 72 8.72 -18.72 -6.96
C GLY A 72 10.01 -19.47 -6.56
N ASP A 73 10.04 -20.21 -5.45
CA ASP A 73 11.18 -21.00 -5.03
C ASP A 73 10.74 -22.42 -4.63
N ALA A 74 11.60 -23.40 -4.86
CA ALA A 74 11.37 -24.79 -4.42
C ALA A 74 11.69 -25.00 -2.93
N ARG A 75 12.44 -24.09 -2.33
CA ARG A 75 12.78 -24.11 -0.90
C ARG A 75 11.62 -23.56 -0.09
N THR A 76 11.47 -24.05 1.13
CA THR A 76 10.51 -23.56 2.12
C THR A 76 11.25 -22.86 3.26
N ALA A 77 10.56 -22.04 4.03
CA ALA A 77 11.15 -21.25 5.08
C ALA A 77 10.32 -21.22 6.37
N ALA A 78 10.91 -20.72 7.47
CA ALA A 78 10.16 -20.38 8.66
C ALA A 78 9.08 -19.31 8.37
N PRO A 79 7.94 -19.26 9.11
CA PRO A 79 6.82 -18.39 8.80
C PRO A 79 7.21 -16.91 8.63
N MET A 80 8.06 -16.37 9.50
CA MET A 80 8.50 -14.99 9.44
C MET A 80 9.32 -14.68 8.18
N THR A 81 10.12 -15.63 7.71
CA THR A 81 10.91 -15.49 6.47
C THR A 81 10.01 -15.61 5.25
N ALA A 82 9.12 -16.60 5.20
CA ALA A 82 8.18 -16.77 4.11
C ALA A 82 7.25 -15.55 3.98
N ALA A 83 6.72 -15.04 5.10
CA ALA A 83 5.90 -13.83 5.12
C ALA A 83 6.66 -12.62 4.55
N GLN A 84 7.93 -12.44 4.93
CA GLN A 84 8.78 -11.36 4.39
C GLN A 84 8.96 -11.47 2.87
N LEU A 85 9.36 -12.63 2.39
CA LEU A 85 9.70 -12.83 0.99
C LEU A 85 8.47 -12.72 0.08
N ASN A 86 7.35 -13.30 0.52
CA ASN A 86 6.09 -13.24 -0.24
C ASN A 86 5.49 -11.82 -0.25
N ALA A 87 5.56 -11.11 0.88
CA ALA A 87 5.12 -9.71 0.95
C ALA A 87 6.02 -8.78 0.11
N TYR A 88 7.33 -9.01 0.09
CA TYR A 88 8.24 -8.28 -0.77
C TYR A 88 7.89 -8.48 -2.24
N ALA A 89 7.73 -9.74 -2.68
CA ALA A 89 7.35 -10.06 -4.05
C ALA A 89 6.01 -9.43 -4.44
N ALA A 90 5.03 -9.42 -3.54
CA ALA A 90 3.73 -8.80 -3.78
C ALA A 90 3.82 -7.27 -3.95
N HIS A 91 4.84 -6.61 -3.35
CA HIS A 91 4.96 -5.15 -3.37
C HIS A 91 6.02 -4.60 -4.33
N VAL A 92 6.92 -5.42 -4.86
CA VAL A 92 8.07 -4.96 -5.66
C VAL A 92 7.68 -4.22 -6.94
N LEU A 93 6.58 -4.62 -7.55
CA LEU A 93 6.05 -3.96 -8.75
C LEU A 93 5.29 -2.66 -8.46
N ASP A 94 5.03 -2.34 -7.18
CA ASP A 94 4.12 -1.25 -6.79
C ASP A 94 2.76 -1.33 -7.51
N PHE A 95 2.25 -2.57 -7.67
CA PHE A 95 1.03 -2.88 -8.41
C PHE A 95 -0.05 -3.53 -7.55
N ASP A 96 0.27 -3.85 -6.30
CA ASP A 96 -0.65 -4.31 -5.27
C ASP A 96 -1.67 -3.22 -4.90
N ASP A 97 -2.76 -3.65 -4.34
CA ASP A 97 -3.86 -2.76 -3.98
C ASP A 97 -3.44 -1.64 -3.03
N THR A 98 -4.24 -0.59 -2.99
CA THR A 98 -4.01 0.55 -2.11
C THR A 98 -5.33 1.03 -1.54
N GLN A 99 -5.28 1.61 -0.35
CA GLN A 99 -6.44 2.22 0.26
C GLN A 99 -6.47 3.72 -0.07
N LEU A 100 -7.17 4.05 -1.15
CA LEU A 100 -7.56 5.41 -1.46
C LEU A 100 -9.02 5.60 -1.12
N SER A 101 -9.31 6.54 -0.25
CA SER A 101 -10.68 6.87 0.09
C SER A 101 -11.40 7.45 -1.13
N THR A 102 -12.58 6.93 -1.40
CA THR A 102 -13.49 7.44 -2.43
C THR A 102 -14.63 8.25 -1.83
N THR A 103 -14.55 8.61 -0.56
CA THR A 103 -15.55 9.48 0.06
C THR A 103 -15.42 10.91 -0.49
N PRO A 104 -16.51 11.67 -0.66
CA PRO A 104 -16.49 13.01 -1.27
C PRO A 104 -15.56 14.00 -0.57
N ASP A 105 -15.33 13.81 0.71
CA ASP A 105 -14.50 14.65 1.58
C ASP A 105 -13.05 14.20 1.68
N ARG A 106 -12.74 12.98 1.23
CA ARG A 106 -11.41 12.36 1.33
C ARG A 106 -11.07 11.58 0.07
N ILE A 107 -10.27 12.14 -0.82
CA ILE A 107 -9.78 11.45 -2.03
C ILE A 107 -8.40 10.83 -1.80
N PHE A 108 -7.68 11.24 -0.75
CA PHE A 108 -6.30 10.86 -0.52
C PHE A 108 -6.13 9.51 0.21
N GLY A 109 -7.13 9.07 0.95
CA GLY A 109 -7.13 7.78 1.65
C GLY A 109 -6.01 7.62 2.68
N LEU A 110 -5.77 6.37 3.05
CA LEU A 110 -4.83 6.01 4.13
C LEU A 110 -3.38 5.90 3.66
N LEU A 111 -3.12 5.93 2.36
CA LEU A 111 -1.78 5.76 1.76
C LEU A 111 -1.05 4.50 2.24
N THR A 112 -1.80 3.44 2.41
CA THR A 112 -1.29 2.12 2.76
C THR A 112 -1.62 1.11 1.66
N HIS A 113 -0.89 0.02 1.64
CA HIS A 113 -1.14 -1.17 0.84
C HIS A 113 -1.65 -2.26 1.78
N PRO A 114 -2.97 -2.28 2.09
CA PRO A 114 -3.47 -2.91 3.30
C PRO A 114 -3.62 -4.42 3.20
N THR A 115 -3.60 -4.99 2.00
CA THR A 115 -3.78 -6.43 1.81
C THR A 115 -2.48 -7.21 2.03
N VAL A 116 -1.34 -6.67 1.58
CA VAL A 116 -0.09 -7.44 1.51
C VAL A 116 0.44 -7.88 2.87
N PRO A 117 0.68 -7.01 3.88
CA PRO A 117 1.28 -7.43 5.13
C PRO A 117 0.45 -8.48 5.88
N PRO A 118 -0.86 -8.27 6.14
CA PRO A 118 -1.67 -9.23 6.88
C PRO A 118 -1.92 -10.52 6.09
N LEU A 119 -2.06 -10.45 4.77
CA LEU A 119 -2.28 -11.66 3.95
C LEU A 119 -1.04 -12.53 3.89
N ALA A 120 0.15 -11.97 3.67
CA ALA A 120 1.39 -12.71 3.64
C ALA A 120 1.67 -13.39 4.98
N ALA A 121 1.41 -12.71 6.10
CA ALA A 121 1.51 -13.26 7.43
C ALA A 121 0.48 -14.40 7.66
N ALA A 122 -0.79 -14.17 7.27
CA ALA A 122 -1.86 -15.17 7.41
C ALA A 122 -1.59 -16.44 6.59
N LEU A 123 -1.08 -16.31 5.38
CA LEU A 123 -0.72 -17.46 4.54
C LEU A 123 0.42 -18.26 5.15
N ALA A 124 1.53 -17.62 5.52
CA ALA A 124 2.70 -18.30 6.07
C ALA A 124 2.39 -18.99 7.42
N VAL A 125 1.74 -18.28 8.34
CA VAL A 125 1.38 -18.85 9.65
C VAL A 125 0.27 -19.89 9.50
N GLY A 126 -0.72 -19.65 8.63
CA GLY A 126 -1.80 -20.60 8.33
C GLY A 126 -1.27 -21.92 7.78
N GLU A 127 -0.29 -21.88 6.87
CA GLU A 127 0.35 -23.08 6.33
C GLU A 127 1.05 -23.89 7.43
N ARG A 128 1.85 -23.23 8.28
CA ARG A 128 2.49 -23.91 9.42
C ARG A 128 1.48 -24.51 10.40
N GLN A 129 0.38 -23.81 10.66
CA GLN A 129 -0.66 -24.26 11.58
C GLN A 129 -1.63 -25.27 10.95
N LYS A 130 -1.48 -25.55 9.65
CA LYS A 130 -2.42 -26.37 8.86
C LYS A 130 -3.85 -25.81 8.97
N ALA A 131 -3.98 -24.49 8.99
CA ALA A 131 -5.27 -23.81 9.09
C ALA A 131 -6.10 -24.01 7.81
N THR A 132 -7.42 -24.04 7.98
CA THR A 132 -8.35 -24.04 6.85
C THR A 132 -8.32 -22.71 6.11
N GLY A 133 -8.73 -22.68 4.85
CA GLY A 133 -8.85 -21.43 4.10
C GLY A 133 -9.79 -20.41 4.78
N ALA A 134 -10.83 -20.89 5.48
CA ALA A 134 -11.72 -20.03 6.27
C ALA A 134 -10.98 -19.35 7.43
N GLN A 135 -10.14 -20.07 8.15
CA GLN A 135 -9.33 -19.51 9.24
C GLN A 135 -8.30 -18.50 8.72
N VAL A 136 -7.65 -18.79 7.58
CA VAL A 136 -6.72 -17.86 6.95
C VAL A 136 -7.45 -16.58 6.51
N LEU A 137 -8.62 -16.70 5.88
CA LEU A 137 -9.42 -15.55 5.44
C LEU A 137 -9.91 -14.70 6.63
N GLU A 138 -10.33 -15.34 7.73
CA GLU A 138 -10.72 -14.65 8.96
C GLU A 138 -9.56 -13.86 9.56
N ALA A 139 -8.39 -14.50 9.67
CA ALA A 139 -7.20 -13.87 10.20
C ALA A 139 -6.71 -12.69 9.30
N PHE A 140 -6.74 -12.86 7.99
CA PHE A 140 -6.46 -11.78 7.06
C PHE A 140 -7.37 -10.57 7.27
N LEU A 141 -8.69 -10.80 7.38
CA LEU A 141 -9.66 -9.72 7.60
C LEU A 141 -9.50 -9.01 8.94
N VAL A 142 -9.12 -9.74 10.00
CA VAL A 142 -8.73 -9.14 11.28
C VAL A 142 -7.54 -8.20 11.09
N GLY A 143 -6.48 -8.69 10.47
CA GLY A 143 -5.27 -7.89 10.25
C GLY A 143 -5.50 -6.68 9.34
N PHE A 144 -6.24 -6.86 8.26
CA PHE A 144 -6.61 -5.79 7.34
C PHE A 144 -7.33 -4.64 8.04
N GLU A 145 -8.36 -4.96 8.84
CA GLU A 145 -9.14 -3.94 9.56
C GLU A 145 -8.29 -3.22 10.61
N VAL A 146 -7.47 -3.95 11.38
CA VAL A 146 -6.57 -3.37 12.38
C VAL A 146 -5.57 -2.41 11.73
N GLU A 147 -4.94 -2.81 10.61
CA GLU A 147 -4.01 -1.96 9.86
C GLU A 147 -4.69 -0.67 9.40
N CYS A 148 -5.84 -0.80 8.75
CA CYS A 148 -6.58 0.34 8.21
C CYS A 148 -7.02 1.30 9.30
N LYS A 149 -7.54 0.80 10.41
CA LYS A 149 -8.02 1.66 11.52
C LYS A 149 -6.90 2.39 12.25
N ILE A 150 -5.75 1.76 12.44
CA ILE A 150 -4.55 2.43 12.96
C ILE A 150 -4.09 3.52 11.98
N SER A 151 -4.12 3.24 10.67
CA SER A 151 -3.77 4.21 9.64
C SER A 151 -4.76 5.39 9.59
N GLU A 152 -6.07 5.13 9.76
CA GLU A 152 -7.08 6.19 9.86
C GLU A 152 -6.85 7.10 11.07
N ALA A 153 -6.51 6.52 12.22
CA ALA A 153 -6.30 7.26 13.46
C ALA A 153 -5.06 8.14 13.45
N ILE A 154 -3.97 7.67 12.81
CA ILE A 154 -2.71 8.43 12.76
C ILE A 154 -2.69 9.50 11.67
N HIS A 155 -3.63 9.47 10.74
CA HIS A 155 -3.80 10.45 9.66
C HIS A 155 -2.66 10.59 8.64
N SER A 156 -2.89 11.48 7.69
CA SER A 156 -1.92 11.87 6.65
C SER A 156 -0.63 12.50 7.20
N HIS A 157 -0.64 13.02 8.43
CA HIS A 157 0.54 13.62 9.07
C HIS A 157 1.72 12.67 9.17
N HIS A 158 1.48 11.43 9.55
CA HIS A 158 2.48 10.38 9.58
C HIS A 158 3.19 10.22 8.22
N TYR A 159 2.42 10.13 7.14
CA TYR A 159 2.95 10.06 5.78
C TYR A 159 3.67 11.36 5.38
N LYS A 160 3.13 12.54 5.71
CA LYS A 160 3.76 13.85 5.43
C LYS A 160 5.12 13.98 6.08
N LYS A 161 5.29 13.47 7.29
CA LYS A 161 6.56 13.52 8.05
C LYS A 161 7.62 12.57 7.49
N GLY A 162 7.28 11.75 6.51
CA GLY A 162 8.25 10.92 5.79
C GLY A 162 8.20 9.44 6.10
N PHE A 163 7.23 8.96 6.86
CA PHE A 163 7.02 7.53 7.06
C PHE A 163 6.37 6.87 5.84
N HIS A 164 6.71 5.61 5.59
CA HIS A 164 5.98 4.75 4.66
C HIS A 164 4.91 3.99 5.46
N SER A 165 3.65 4.42 5.35
CA SER A 165 2.55 3.90 6.17
C SER A 165 2.44 2.37 6.10
N SER A 166 2.55 1.75 4.92
CA SER A 166 2.49 0.29 4.78
C SER A 166 3.60 -0.44 5.55
N GLY A 167 4.78 0.18 5.72
CA GLY A 167 5.87 -0.38 6.53
C GLY A 167 5.58 -0.29 8.03
N THR A 168 5.01 0.84 8.48
CA THR A 168 4.74 1.07 9.90
C THR A 168 3.45 0.39 10.34
N VAL A 169 2.30 0.77 9.76
CA VAL A 169 1.00 0.25 10.20
C VAL A 169 0.75 -1.19 9.76
N GLY A 170 1.33 -1.63 8.63
CA GLY A 170 1.26 -3.02 8.18
C GLY A 170 1.84 -4.03 9.16
N THR A 171 2.78 -3.60 10.02
CA THR A 171 3.31 -4.42 11.11
C THR A 171 2.19 -4.85 12.08
N PHE A 172 1.27 -3.95 12.40
CA PHE A 172 0.12 -4.27 13.26
C PHE A 172 -0.90 -5.17 12.55
N GLY A 173 -1.13 -4.97 11.26
CA GLY A 173 -1.99 -5.84 10.46
C GLY A 173 -1.47 -7.28 10.42
N ALA A 174 -0.19 -7.46 10.13
CA ALA A 174 0.46 -8.75 10.12
C ALA A 174 0.47 -9.41 11.52
N MET A 175 0.70 -8.61 12.58
CA MET A 175 0.64 -9.08 13.96
C MET A 175 -0.76 -9.57 14.33
N ALA A 176 -1.81 -8.82 14.04
CA ALA A 176 -3.18 -9.18 14.39
C ALA A 176 -3.65 -10.43 13.64
N ALA A 177 -3.32 -10.56 12.36
CA ALA A 177 -3.56 -11.78 11.58
C ALA A 177 -2.84 -13.00 12.18
N THR A 178 -1.60 -12.84 12.58
CA THR A 178 -0.81 -13.90 13.21
C THR A 178 -1.37 -14.28 14.59
N ALA A 179 -1.69 -13.29 15.42
CA ALA A 179 -2.25 -13.49 16.74
C ALA A 179 -3.57 -14.29 16.68
N ARG A 180 -4.41 -14.00 15.67
CA ARG A 180 -5.65 -14.73 15.42
C ARG A 180 -5.41 -16.20 15.11
N LEU A 181 -4.45 -16.52 14.22
CA LEU A 181 -4.12 -17.89 13.85
C LEU A 181 -3.43 -18.68 14.97
N LEU A 182 -2.67 -18.01 15.82
CA LEU A 182 -2.02 -18.64 16.97
C LEU A 182 -2.98 -18.83 18.16
N GLY A 183 -4.17 -18.23 18.12
CA GLY A 183 -5.13 -18.30 19.22
C GLY A 183 -4.64 -17.58 20.49
N LEU A 184 -3.94 -16.44 20.33
CA LEU A 184 -3.44 -15.68 21.48
C LEU A 184 -4.57 -15.15 22.33
N ASP A 185 -4.36 -15.11 23.65
CA ASP A 185 -5.27 -14.46 24.58
C ASP A 185 -5.11 -12.93 24.62
N ALA A 186 -5.98 -12.24 25.36
CA ALA A 186 -5.98 -10.78 25.44
C ALA A 186 -4.65 -10.20 25.94
N THR A 187 -4.02 -10.84 26.91
CA THR A 187 -2.74 -10.42 27.49
C THR A 187 -1.61 -10.57 26.46
N GLN A 188 -1.57 -11.71 25.78
CA GLN A 188 -0.58 -11.97 24.73
C GLN A 188 -0.75 -11.03 23.56
N ILE A 189 -1.98 -10.70 23.12
CA ILE A 189 -2.22 -9.73 22.07
C ILE A 189 -1.74 -8.33 22.51
N GLY A 190 -1.98 -7.94 23.77
CA GLY A 190 -1.44 -6.69 24.31
C GLY A 190 0.09 -6.61 24.23
N HIS A 191 0.78 -7.69 24.61
CA HIS A 191 2.23 -7.76 24.47
C HIS A 191 2.67 -7.74 22.99
N ALA A 192 1.98 -8.45 22.11
CA ALA A 192 2.27 -8.46 20.67
C ALA A 192 2.12 -7.06 20.05
N LEU A 193 1.09 -6.28 20.45
CA LEU A 193 0.92 -4.89 20.02
C LEU A 193 2.11 -4.01 20.41
N ALA A 194 2.61 -4.16 21.65
CA ALA A 194 3.76 -3.39 22.12
C ALA A 194 5.06 -3.74 21.37
N ILE A 195 5.27 -5.02 21.11
CA ILE A 195 6.42 -5.50 20.34
C ILE A 195 6.32 -4.98 18.90
N ALA A 196 5.15 -5.09 18.27
CA ALA A 196 4.90 -4.60 16.91
C ALA A 196 5.13 -3.08 16.81
N ALA A 197 4.66 -2.30 17.79
CA ALA A 197 4.89 -0.85 17.85
C ALA A 197 6.38 -0.49 17.85
N SER A 198 7.18 -1.26 18.59
CA SER A 198 8.64 -1.05 18.67
C SER A 198 9.39 -1.48 17.39
N MET A 199 8.78 -2.33 16.56
CA MET A 199 9.36 -2.82 15.31
C MET A 199 8.81 -2.09 14.07
N ALA A 200 7.79 -1.24 14.21
CA ALA A 200 7.20 -0.47 13.13
C ALA A 200 8.22 0.51 12.52
N SER A 201 8.48 0.39 11.22
CA SER A 201 9.51 1.19 10.56
C SER A 201 9.26 1.33 9.06
N GLY A 202 9.99 2.26 8.44
CA GLY A 202 9.96 2.51 7.00
C GLY A 202 9.90 3.99 6.68
N ILE A 203 10.78 4.48 5.81
CA ILE A 203 10.89 5.90 5.46
C ILE A 203 10.83 6.13 3.95
N ARG A 204 10.13 7.19 3.55
CA ARG A 204 9.82 7.51 2.15
C ARG A 204 11.02 7.94 1.30
N VAL A 205 12.17 8.24 1.91
CA VAL A 205 13.38 8.51 1.14
C VAL A 205 13.77 7.34 0.21
N ASN A 206 13.31 6.13 0.53
CA ASN A 206 13.57 4.93 -0.26
C ASN A 206 12.57 4.68 -1.41
N PHE A 207 11.63 5.59 -1.67
CA PHE A 207 10.74 5.45 -2.82
C PHE A 207 11.55 5.55 -4.13
N GLY A 208 11.33 4.61 -5.04
CA GLY A 208 12.11 4.45 -6.27
C GLY A 208 13.40 3.65 -6.09
N THR A 209 13.52 2.88 -5.01
CA THR A 209 14.65 1.97 -4.77
C THR A 209 14.14 0.59 -4.36
N MET A 210 15.01 -0.43 -4.41
CA MET A 210 14.74 -1.80 -3.94
C MET A 210 14.33 -1.85 -2.45
N THR A 211 14.60 -0.80 -1.68
CA THR A 211 14.29 -0.72 -0.25
C THR A 211 12.82 -0.39 0.03
N LYS A 212 12.09 0.25 -0.89
CA LYS A 212 10.67 0.53 -0.67
C LYS A 212 9.86 -0.76 -0.43
N PRO A 213 9.89 -1.77 -1.29
CA PRO A 213 9.17 -3.03 -1.05
C PRO A 213 9.67 -3.79 0.18
N LEU A 214 10.95 -3.59 0.58
CA LEU A 214 11.47 -4.19 1.81
C LEU A 214 10.70 -3.72 3.05
N HIS A 215 10.17 -2.50 3.08
CA HIS A 215 9.36 -2.03 4.20
C HIS A 215 8.13 -2.92 4.42
N VAL A 216 7.44 -3.30 3.35
CA VAL A 216 6.24 -4.15 3.41
C VAL A 216 6.62 -5.60 3.78
N GLY A 217 7.68 -6.12 3.18
CA GLY A 217 8.24 -7.42 3.58
C GLY A 217 8.62 -7.46 5.07
N ARG A 218 9.30 -6.41 5.56
CA ARG A 218 9.65 -6.30 6.99
C ARG A 218 8.42 -6.14 7.88
N ALA A 219 7.39 -5.41 7.45
CA ALA A 219 6.15 -5.29 8.20
C ALA A 219 5.50 -6.66 8.41
N ALA A 220 5.39 -7.48 7.37
CA ALA A 220 4.89 -8.85 7.47
C ALA A 220 5.76 -9.70 8.42
N GLN A 221 7.09 -9.67 8.26
CA GLN A 221 8.02 -10.39 9.13
C GLN A 221 7.90 -9.95 10.60
N ASN A 222 7.90 -8.64 10.84
CA ASN A 222 7.88 -8.05 12.18
C ASN A 222 6.57 -8.40 12.91
N GLY A 223 5.43 -8.36 12.20
CA GLY A 223 4.14 -8.74 12.77
C GLY A 223 4.10 -10.22 13.18
N VAL A 224 4.59 -11.12 12.33
CA VAL A 224 4.73 -12.55 12.68
C VAL A 224 5.66 -12.70 13.89
N THR A 225 6.80 -12.04 13.90
CA THR A 225 7.78 -12.10 15.00
C THR A 225 7.17 -11.62 16.32
N ALA A 226 6.43 -10.50 16.29
CA ALA A 226 5.81 -9.93 17.49
C ALA A 226 4.80 -10.89 18.14
N ALA A 227 3.91 -11.48 17.34
CA ALA A 227 2.93 -12.44 17.83
C ALA A 227 3.58 -13.74 18.32
N GLU A 228 4.61 -14.24 17.63
CA GLU A 228 5.37 -15.43 18.03
C GLU A 228 6.12 -15.25 19.35
N LEU A 229 6.70 -14.08 19.58
CA LEU A 229 7.35 -13.75 20.84
C LEU A 229 6.34 -13.68 21.98
N ALA A 230 5.23 -12.98 21.78
CA ALA A 230 4.17 -12.88 22.78
C ALA A 230 3.55 -14.24 23.11
N ALA A 231 3.37 -15.13 22.12
CA ALA A 231 2.92 -16.51 22.32
C ALA A 231 3.81 -17.30 23.29
N ARG A 232 5.09 -16.94 23.38
CA ARG A 232 6.09 -17.58 24.25
C ARG A 232 6.31 -16.85 25.58
N GLY A 233 5.47 -15.85 25.89
CA GLY A 233 5.55 -15.10 27.14
C GLY A 233 6.50 -13.91 27.13
N PHE A 234 6.95 -13.46 25.94
CA PHE A 234 7.72 -12.21 25.82
C PHE A 234 6.79 -11.03 26.11
N THR A 235 7.22 -10.11 26.95
CA THR A 235 6.35 -9.02 27.45
C THR A 235 6.61 -7.68 26.80
N GLY A 236 5.57 -6.84 26.75
CA GLY A 236 5.61 -5.45 26.30
C GLY A 236 4.68 -4.59 27.14
N GLY A 237 4.72 -3.26 27.00
CA GLY A 237 3.89 -2.33 27.75
C GLY A 237 2.41 -2.47 27.39
N GLY A 238 1.51 -2.39 28.37
CA GLY A 238 0.09 -2.66 28.19
C GLY A 238 -0.70 -1.55 27.45
N ASP A 239 -0.13 -0.38 27.33
CA ASP A 239 -0.70 0.83 26.72
C ASP A 239 0.10 1.30 25.47
N ALA A 240 0.64 0.33 24.74
CA ALA A 240 1.58 0.54 23.66
C ALA A 240 1.09 1.42 22.51
N LEU A 241 -0.22 1.52 22.28
CA LEU A 241 -0.77 2.36 21.22
C LEU A 241 -1.09 3.77 21.69
N ASP A 242 -1.85 3.90 22.77
CA ASP A 242 -2.48 5.13 23.23
C ASP A 242 -1.95 5.67 24.56
N GLY A 243 -0.99 4.98 25.19
CA GLY A 243 -0.34 5.44 26.40
C GLY A 243 0.71 6.56 26.17
N PRO A 244 1.19 7.18 27.27
CA PRO A 244 2.35 8.07 27.19
C PRO A 244 3.53 7.33 26.53
N TRP A 245 4.15 7.95 25.53
CA TRP A 245 5.21 7.35 24.68
C TRP A 245 4.75 6.16 23.84
N GLY A 246 3.43 5.92 23.72
CA GLY A 246 2.85 4.92 22.85
C GLY A 246 2.98 5.29 21.37
N PHE A 247 2.66 4.33 20.50
CA PHE A 247 2.84 4.44 19.07
C PHE A 247 2.22 5.71 18.48
N PHE A 248 0.97 6.02 18.84
CA PHE A 248 0.31 7.20 18.28
C PHE A 248 0.99 8.50 18.69
N GLN A 249 1.41 8.64 19.95
CA GLN A 249 2.09 9.85 20.39
C GLN A 249 3.45 10.04 19.71
N VAL A 250 4.24 8.97 19.61
CA VAL A 250 5.58 9.02 19.02
C VAL A 250 5.52 9.25 17.51
N PHE A 251 4.59 8.59 16.80
CA PHE A 251 4.55 8.59 15.35
C PHE A 251 3.60 9.63 14.74
N SER A 252 2.73 10.27 15.52
CA SER A 252 1.88 11.39 15.06
C SER A 252 2.51 12.77 15.31
N PHE A 253 3.53 12.85 16.14
CA PHE A 253 4.15 14.13 16.57
C PHE A 253 3.15 15.07 17.27
N ALA A 254 3.40 16.39 17.17
CA ALA A 254 2.54 17.41 17.73
C ALA A 254 1.15 17.52 17.06
N ASP A 255 0.99 16.91 15.89
CA ASP A 255 -0.28 16.96 15.13
C ASP A 255 -1.36 16.08 15.75
N GLY A 256 -0.98 15.16 16.66
CA GLY A 256 -1.89 14.26 17.36
C GLY A 256 -2.44 13.14 16.49
N PHE A 257 -3.39 12.41 17.05
CA PHE A 257 -4.10 11.31 16.39
C PHE A 257 -5.60 11.37 16.77
N ASP A 258 -6.44 10.69 15.99
CA ASP A 258 -7.89 10.70 16.17
C ASP A 258 -8.38 9.33 16.70
N PRO A 259 -8.60 9.17 18.01
CA PRO A 259 -9.06 7.93 18.61
C PRO A 259 -10.46 7.52 18.13
N ASP A 260 -11.31 8.47 17.71
CA ASP A 260 -12.68 8.20 17.26
C ASP A 260 -12.71 7.44 15.92
N ARG A 261 -11.58 7.39 15.20
CA ARG A 261 -11.41 6.53 14.01
C ARG A 261 -11.28 5.05 14.33
N ILE A 262 -11.07 4.70 15.59
CA ILE A 262 -11.00 3.32 16.08
C ILE A 262 -12.16 3.03 17.03
N VAL A 263 -12.32 3.88 18.05
CA VAL A 263 -13.31 3.66 19.10
C VAL A 263 -14.73 3.81 18.55
N GLY A 264 -15.47 2.71 18.54
CA GLY A 264 -16.87 2.66 18.09
C GLY A 264 -17.09 2.46 16.59
N VAL A 265 -16.02 2.43 15.78
CA VAL A 265 -16.13 2.24 14.32
C VAL A 265 -15.30 1.06 13.78
N LEU A 266 -14.54 0.36 14.65
CA LEU A 266 -13.77 -0.82 14.26
C LEU A 266 -14.72 -1.93 13.79
N GLY A 267 -14.59 -2.33 12.51
CA GLY A 267 -15.46 -3.30 11.87
C GLY A 267 -16.86 -2.80 11.50
N ASN A 268 -17.17 -1.50 11.68
CA ASN A 268 -18.49 -0.98 11.33
C ASN A 268 -18.46 0.47 10.82
N PRO A 269 -18.48 0.69 9.49
CA PRO A 269 -18.39 -0.35 8.46
C PRO A 269 -16.98 -0.97 8.40
N HIS A 270 -16.90 -2.21 7.89
CA HIS A 270 -15.59 -2.81 7.58
C HIS A 270 -14.86 -1.98 6.53
N THR A 271 -13.62 -1.61 6.79
CA THR A 271 -12.81 -0.74 5.93
C THR A 271 -12.60 -1.31 4.53
N ILE A 272 -12.53 -2.62 4.39
CA ILE A 272 -12.41 -3.30 3.10
C ILE A 272 -13.59 -3.03 2.14
N VAL A 273 -14.76 -2.66 2.68
CA VAL A 273 -15.96 -2.31 1.90
C VAL A 273 -16.13 -0.80 1.83
N SER A 274 -15.94 -0.10 2.96
CA SER A 274 -16.10 1.36 3.04
C SER A 274 -15.00 1.95 3.93
N PRO A 275 -14.14 2.78 3.34
CA PRO A 275 -14.15 3.32 1.97
C PRO A 275 -13.76 2.32 0.86
N GLY A 276 -13.28 1.12 1.19
CA GLY A 276 -12.93 0.09 0.24
C GLY A 276 -11.45 0.08 -0.14
N VAL A 277 -11.11 -0.74 -1.11
CA VAL A 277 -9.77 -0.97 -1.62
C VAL A 277 -9.72 -0.63 -3.10
N SER A 278 -8.67 0.01 -3.55
CA SER A 278 -8.43 0.34 -4.95
C SER A 278 -7.39 -0.61 -5.55
N ILE A 279 -7.81 -1.43 -6.51
CA ILE A 279 -6.92 -2.27 -7.31
C ILE A 279 -6.27 -1.38 -8.37
N LYS A 280 -4.94 -1.32 -8.37
CA LYS A 280 -4.19 -0.41 -9.24
C LYS A 280 -4.31 -0.76 -10.72
N PRO A 281 -4.59 0.20 -11.61
CA PRO A 281 -4.52 0.00 -13.07
C PRO A 281 -3.10 0.12 -13.64
N TYR A 282 -2.17 0.72 -12.89
CA TYR A 282 -0.78 0.97 -13.31
C TYR A 282 0.20 0.51 -12.23
N PRO A 283 1.35 -0.10 -12.59
CA PRO A 283 2.37 -0.59 -11.65
C PRO A 283 3.30 0.54 -11.19
N CYS A 284 2.75 1.53 -10.50
CA CYS A 284 3.51 2.71 -10.06
C CYS A 284 2.82 3.44 -8.90
N GLY A 285 3.45 4.51 -8.43
CA GLY A 285 2.92 5.35 -7.35
C GLY A 285 1.53 5.88 -7.66
N VAL A 286 0.56 5.50 -6.86
CA VAL A 286 -0.88 5.74 -7.05
C VAL A 286 -1.25 7.22 -7.25
N LEU A 287 -0.47 8.13 -6.67
CA LEU A 287 -0.71 9.58 -6.79
C LEU A 287 -0.55 10.12 -8.22
N GLY A 288 0.14 9.37 -9.10
CA GLY A 288 0.29 9.70 -10.50
C GLY A 288 -0.85 9.20 -11.40
N HIS A 289 -1.64 8.24 -10.93
CA HIS A 289 -2.65 7.55 -11.77
C HIS A 289 -3.71 8.49 -12.37
N PRO A 290 -4.28 9.47 -11.62
CA PRO A 290 -5.22 10.41 -12.22
C PRO A 290 -4.61 11.21 -13.38
N SER A 291 -3.33 11.60 -13.25
CA SER A 291 -2.61 12.29 -14.32
C SER A 291 -2.36 11.39 -15.54
N MET A 292 -2.09 10.09 -15.31
CA MET A 292 -1.96 9.10 -16.38
C MET A 292 -3.29 8.88 -17.12
N ASP A 293 -4.40 8.80 -16.40
CA ASP A 293 -5.74 8.71 -16.99
C ASP A 293 -6.10 9.97 -17.79
N ALA A 294 -5.76 11.17 -17.27
CA ALA A 294 -5.93 12.42 -17.99
C ALA A 294 -5.12 12.44 -19.29
N MET A 295 -3.84 12.06 -19.25
CA MET A 295 -2.99 11.94 -20.43
C MET A 295 -3.56 10.94 -21.44
N ARG A 296 -4.02 9.77 -20.94
CA ARG A 296 -4.63 8.74 -21.78
C ARG A 296 -5.89 9.26 -22.47
N THR A 297 -6.73 10.00 -21.74
CA THR A 297 -7.92 10.65 -22.33
C THR A 297 -7.55 11.59 -23.44
N LEU A 298 -6.55 12.47 -23.22
CA LEU A 298 -6.09 13.42 -24.26
C LEU A 298 -5.62 12.69 -25.52
N VAL A 299 -4.71 11.73 -25.39
CA VAL A 299 -4.13 11.05 -26.56
C VAL A 299 -5.15 10.18 -27.31
N LEU A 300 -6.14 9.62 -26.63
CA LEU A 300 -7.17 8.81 -27.27
C LEU A 300 -8.25 9.69 -27.93
N THR A 301 -8.74 10.73 -27.23
CA THR A 301 -9.82 11.59 -27.71
C THR A 301 -9.40 12.37 -28.95
N HIS A 302 -8.16 12.86 -28.97
CA HIS A 302 -7.65 13.70 -30.07
C HIS A 302 -6.72 12.95 -31.04
N ASP A 303 -6.58 11.63 -30.88
CA ASP A 303 -5.69 10.75 -31.65
C ASP A 303 -4.25 11.30 -31.77
N VAL A 304 -3.76 11.91 -30.69
CA VAL A 304 -2.44 12.53 -30.67
C VAL A 304 -1.35 11.47 -30.85
N LYS A 305 -0.42 11.75 -31.78
CA LYS A 305 0.77 10.92 -31.99
C LYS A 305 1.97 11.52 -31.26
N PRO A 306 2.92 10.70 -30.77
CA PRO A 306 4.07 11.18 -29.99
C PRO A 306 4.89 12.27 -30.71
N GLU A 307 5.04 12.17 -32.03
CA GLU A 307 5.78 13.14 -32.87
C GLU A 307 5.08 14.50 -32.95
N GLN A 308 3.80 14.59 -32.71
CA GLN A 308 3.04 15.84 -32.70
C GLN A 308 3.21 16.63 -31.39
N ILE A 309 3.72 15.99 -30.34
CA ILE A 309 3.85 16.59 -29.01
C ILE A 309 5.10 17.49 -28.98
N LYS A 310 4.88 18.78 -28.74
CA LYS A 310 5.92 19.78 -28.50
C LYS A 310 6.38 19.79 -27.04
N ALA A 311 5.42 19.85 -26.11
CA ALA A 311 5.66 19.86 -24.66
C ALA A 311 4.48 19.28 -23.89
N ILE A 312 4.75 18.77 -22.69
CA ILE A 312 3.74 18.31 -21.74
C ILE A 312 4.00 19.06 -20.42
N ARG A 313 2.93 19.55 -19.81
CA ARG A 313 3.00 20.20 -18.50
C ARG A 313 2.03 19.53 -17.53
N LEU A 314 2.57 19.07 -16.40
CA LEU A 314 1.77 18.59 -15.27
C LEU A 314 1.70 19.66 -14.20
N ARG A 315 0.52 20.21 -13.98
CA ARG A 315 0.23 21.12 -12.88
C ARG A 315 -0.37 20.31 -11.75
N ALA A 316 0.23 20.33 -10.56
CA ALA A 316 -0.19 19.49 -9.43
C ALA A 316 0.17 20.12 -8.09
N GLY A 317 -0.41 19.61 -7.00
CA GLY A 317 -0.06 19.97 -5.64
C GLY A 317 1.19 19.24 -5.12
N SER A 318 1.72 19.69 -4.00
CA SER A 318 2.85 19.09 -3.29
C SER A 318 2.56 17.65 -2.86
N ASN A 319 1.30 17.31 -2.63
CA ASN A 319 0.85 15.96 -2.30
C ASN A 319 1.17 14.93 -3.40
N ILE A 320 1.25 15.34 -4.65
CA ILE A 320 1.67 14.52 -5.79
C ILE A 320 3.18 14.67 -6.04
N LEU A 321 3.67 15.91 -6.12
CA LEU A 321 5.03 16.19 -6.57
C LEU A 321 6.12 15.78 -5.58
N ASN A 322 5.84 15.77 -4.26
CA ASN A 322 6.83 15.39 -3.26
C ASN A 322 7.09 13.87 -3.23
N PRO A 323 6.08 12.98 -3.24
CA PRO A 323 6.34 11.54 -3.31
C PRO A 323 6.78 11.07 -4.70
N LEU A 324 6.31 11.70 -5.78
CA LEU A 324 6.67 11.38 -7.16
C LEU A 324 7.79 12.33 -7.63
N ARG A 325 8.98 12.15 -7.09
CA ARG A 325 10.06 13.13 -7.10
C ARG A 325 11.04 13.06 -8.25
N TYR A 326 11.05 11.97 -9.04
CA TYR A 326 12.03 11.78 -10.10
C TYR A 326 11.65 12.56 -11.35
N LYS A 327 12.48 13.56 -11.69
CA LYS A 327 12.30 14.36 -12.90
C LYS A 327 12.77 13.63 -14.17
N VAL A 328 13.76 12.76 -14.01
CA VAL A 328 14.26 11.86 -15.04
C VAL A 328 14.41 10.48 -14.41
N ALA A 329 13.72 9.49 -14.93
CA ALA A 329 13.87 8.12 -14.49
C ALA A 329 15.08 7.46 -15.16
N LYS A 330 15.94 6.84 -14.36
CA LYS A 330 17.15 6.13 -14.80
C LYS A 330 17.06 4.62 -14.58
N SER A 331 15.93 4.14 -14.07
CA SER A 331 15.61 2.74 -13.87
C SER A 331 14.09 2.57 -13.82
N GLU A 332 13.63 1.32 -13.94
CA GLU A 332 12.22 0.99 -13.74
C GLU A 332 11.71 1.36 -12.35
N LEU A 333 12.55 1.24 -11.32
CA LEU A 333 12.19 1.59 -9.94
C LEU A 333 11.96 3.09 -9.77
N GLU A 334 12.83 3.93 -10.36
CA GLU A 334 12.64 5.39 -10.39
C GLU A 334 11.42 5.78 -11.23
N ALA A 335 11.18 5.07 -12.33
CA ALA A 335 10.04 5.27 -13.22
C ALA A 335 8.71 5.16 -12.50
N LYS A 336 8.58 4.24 -11.53
CA LYS A 336 7.40 4.08 -10.68
C LYS A 336 7.07 5.32 -9.83
N PHE A 337 8.01 6.29 -9.72
CA PHE A 337 7.88 7.54 -8.95
C PHE A 337 8.28 8.78 -9.78
N SER A 338 8.17 8.69 -11.11
CA SER A 338 8.50 9.75 -12.06
C SER A 338 7.26 10.18 -12.86
N PRO A 339 6.63 11.31 -12.54
CA PRO A 339 5.55 11.84 -13.37
C PRO A 339 5.95 12.05 -14.83
N PRO A 340 7.18 12.55 -15.16
CA PRO A 340 7.60 12.64 -16.55
C PRO A 340 7.59 11.29 -17.27
N PHE A 341 8.07 10.22 -16.64
CA PHE A 341 8.00 8.90 -17.24
C PHE A 341 6.56 8.40 -17.39
N MET A 342 5.75 8.52 -16.34
CA MET A 342 4.34 8.07 -16.34
C MET A 342 3.56 8.68 -17.51
N LEU A 343 3.69 9.99 -17.72
CA LEU A 343 3.02 10.69 -18.81
C LEU A 343 3.62 10.31 -20.17
N SER A 344 4.94 10.15 -20.27
CA SER A 344 5.63 9.74 -21.49
C SER A 344 5.24 8.33 -21.94
N ALA A 345 5.17 7.38 -21.03
CA ALA A 345 4.73 6.01 -21.32
C ALA A 345 3.32 6.00 -21.93
N VAL A 346 2.39 6.75 -21.33
CA VAL A 346 1.03 6.87 -21.84
C VAL A 346 0.98 7.62 -23.17
N ALA A 347 1.79 8.68 -23.35
CA ALA A 347 1.86 9.43 -24.61
C ALA A 347 2.31 8.54 -25.77
N ILE A 348 3.31 7.67 -25.53
CA ILE A 348 3.91 6.82 -26.55
C ILE A 348 3.06 5.57 -26.81
N ARG A 349 2.62 4.87 -25.75
CA ARG A 349 1.98 3.55 -25.84
C ARG A 349 0.46 3.60 -25.69
N ARG A 350 -0.12 4.73 -25.28
CA ARG A 350 -1.54 4.89 -24.94
C ARG A 350 -2.00 3.97 -23.79
N LYS A 351 -1.06 3.35 -23.12
CA LYS A 351 -1.18 2.46 -21.97
C LYS A 351 0.12 2.51 -21.15
N ALA A 352 0.10 1.99 -19.93
CA ALA A 352 1.28 1.82 -19.10
C ALA A 352 1.06 0.63 -18.16
N GLY A 353 1.34 -0.57 -18.63
CA GLY A 353 1.30 -1.81 -17.87
C GLY A 353 2.70 -2.25 -17.44
N ILE A 354 2.82 -3.49 -16.95
CA ILE A 354 4.10 -4.06 -16.49
C ILE A 354 5.19 -3.96 -17.57
N HIS A 355 4.84 -4.17 -18.84
CA HIS A 355 5.79 -4.14 -19.94
C HIS A 355 6.35 -2.74 -20.28
N GLU A 356 5.69 -1.68 -19.83
CA GLU A 356 6.18 -0.33 -19.95
C GLU A 356 7.08 0.09 -18.76
N PHE A 357 7.04 -0.67 -17.63
CA PHE A 357 7.89 -0.43 -16.47
C PHE A 357 9.07 -1.41 -16.41
N THR A 358 9.88 -1.42 -17.47
CA THR A 358 11.13 -2.17 -17.59
C THR A 358 12.27 -1.23 -17.89
N ASP A 359 13.49 -1.55 -17.47
CA ASP A 359 14.67 -0.72 -17.76
C ASP A 359 14.86 -0.53 -19.27
N GLU A 360 14.61 -1.57 -20.08
CA GLU A 360 14.69 -1.49 -21.54
C GLU A 360 13.78 -0.39 -22.11
N PHE A 361 12.52 -0.34 -21.66
CA PHE A 361 11.58 0.68 -22.13
C PHE A 361 11.89 2.05 -21.53
N VAL A 362 12.17 2.14 -20.23
CA VAL A 362 12.50 3.40 -19.54
C VAL A 362 13.70 4.09 -20.17
N LEU A 363 14.76 3.34 -20.47
CA LEU A 363 16.02 3.87 -20.99
C LEU A 363 16.03 4.03 -22.52
N SER A 364 14.97 3.62 -23.22
CA SER A 364 14.89 3.77 -24.68
C SER A 364 14.91 5.25 -25.09
N GLU A 365 15.57 5.54 -26.23
CA GLU A 365 15.70 6.90 -26.74
C GLU A 365 14.36 7.64 -26.89
N PRO A 366 13.29 7.03 -27.45
CA PRO A 366 12.00 7.71 -27.58
C PRO A 366 11.38 8.11 -26.23
N VAL A 367 11.55 7.29 -25.19
CA VAL A 367 11.01 7.55 -23.86
C VAL A 367 11.81 8.65 -23.17
N GLN A 368 13.16 8.60 -23.24
CA GLN A 368 14.01 9.64 -22.67
C GLN A 368 13.78 11.00 -23.37
N ALA A 369 13.65 11.00 -24.68
CA ALA A 369 13.33 12.21 -25.45
C ALA A 369 11.93 12.76 -25.10
N MET A 370 10.93 11.91 -24.86
CA MET A 370 9.61 12.34 -24.45
C MET A 370 9.62 12.87 -23.01
N MET A 371 10.32 12.20 -22.07
CA MET A 371 10.48 12.71 -20.70
C MET A 371 11.10 14.10 -20.66
N ALA A 372 12.03 14.40 -21.55
CA ALA A 372 12.64 15.73 -21.66
C ALA A 372 11.63 16.82 -22.06
N LYS A 373 10.50 16.47 -22.68
CA LYS A 373 9.42 17.40 -23.02
C LYS A 373 8.44 17.62 -21.86
N VAL A 374 8.54 16.86 -20.76
CA VAL A 374 7.61 16.94 -19.63
C VAL A 374 8.15 17.84 -18.53
N THR A 375 7.35 18.81 -18.12
CA THR A 375 7.63 19.67 -16.97
C THR A 375 6.56 19.48 -15.89
N THR A 376 6.97 19.48 -14.62
CA THR A 376 6.08 19.46 -13.47
C THR A 376 6.08 20.81 -12.80
N VAL A 377 4.90 21.34 -12.49
CA VAL A 377 4.71 22.67 -11.91
C VAL A 377 3.86 22.56 -10.65
N LEU A 378 4.36 23.11 -9.54
CA LEU A 378 3.53 23.32 -8.37
C LEU A 378 2.49 24.40 -8.67
N ASP A 379 1.22 24.01 -8.62
CA ASP A 379 0.10 24.90 -8.90
C ASP A 379 -0.46 25.45 -7.60
N PRO A 380 -0.39 26.79 -7.36
CA PRO A 380 -0.88 27.37 -6.11
C PRO A 380 -2.38 27.20 -5.89
N GLU A 381 -3.20 27.16 -6.96
CA GLU A 381 -4.63 26.97 -6.83
C GLU A 381 -4.99 25.53 -6.45
N ILE A 382 -4.25 24.57 -7.03
CA ILE A 382 -4.39 23.15 -6.67
C ILE A 382 -3.90 22.92 -5.25
N GLU A 383 -2.75 23.50 -4.89
CA GLU A 383 -2.18 23.40 -3.53
C GLU A 383 -3.12 23.96 -2.47
N ALA A 384 -3.75 25.10 -2.73
CA ALA A 384 -4.70 25.75 -1.83
C ALA A 384 -5.97 24.92 -1.55
N ARG A 385 -6.29 23.94 -2.41
CA ARG A 385 -7.44 23.04 -2.21
C ARG A 385 -7.16 21.95 -1.16
N GLY A 386 -5.94 21.86 -0.66
CA GLY A 386 -5.56 21.02 0.45
C GLY A 386 -4.96 19.67 0.06
N PHE A 387 -4.19 19.13 0.99
CA PHE A 387 -3.43 17.89 0.83
C PHE A 387 -4.33 16.65 0.63
N GLU A 388 -5.52 16.66 1.20
CA GLU A 388 -6.43 15.50 1.22
C GLU A 388 -7.07 15.18 -0.15
N LYS A 389 -6.80 15.99 -1.18
CA LYS A 389 -7.38 15.81 -2.51
C LYS A 389 -6.29 15.67 -3.57
N ILE A 390 -6.24 14.51 -4.22
CA ILE A 390 -5.34 14.27 -5.35
C ILE A 390 -5.94 14.96 -6.56
N ARG A 391 -5.31 16.06 -6.99
CA ARG A 391 -5.74 16.85 -8.14
C ARG A 391 -4.55 17.26 -8.98
N SER A 392 -4.74 17.25 -10.30
CA SER A 392 -3.75 17.71 -11.25
C SER A 392 -4.41 18.16 -12.54
N THR A 393 -3.65 18.83 -13.38
CA THR A 393 -4.04 19.16 -14.74
C THR A 393 -2.91 18.80 -15.68
N VAL A 394 -3.22 18.07 -16.72
CA VAL A 394 -2.29 17.72 -17.80
C VAL A 394 -2.55 18.65 -18.99
N GLU A 395 -1.51 19.34 -19.45
CA GLU A 395 -1.53 20.18 -20.63
C GLU A 395 -0.55 19.61 -21.66
N VAL A 396 -0.99 19.53 -22.93
CA VAL A 396 -0.18 19.04 -24.05
C VAL A 396 -0.15 20.09 -25.14
N ASP A 397 0.99 20.70 -25.34
CA ASP A 397 1.23 21.61 -26.47
C ASP A 397 1.61 20.80 -27.70
N LEU A 398 0.93 21.04 -28.81
CA LEU A 398 1.18 20.39 -30.09
C LEU A 398 2.04 21.27 -31.01
N LEU A 399 2.71 20.67 -32.00
CA LEU A 399 3.51 21.36 -32.98
C LEU A 399 2.70 22.26 -33.93
N ASP A 400 1.39 21.99 -34.08
CA ASP A 400 0.46 22.79 -34.86
C ASP A 400 -0.08 24.04 -34.11
N GLY A 401 0.39 24.27 -32.87
CA GLY A 401 0.04 25.42 -32.05
C GLY A 401 -1.17 25.22 -31.13
N ARG A 402 -1.87 24.10 -31.22
CA ARG A 402 -2.95 23.78 -30.26
C ARG A 402 -2.38 23.37 -28.91
N THR A 403 -3.08 23.74 -27.84
CA THR A 403 -2.87 23.23 -26.49
C THR A 403 -4.10 22.45 -26.06
N LEU A 404 -3.89 21.20 -25.69
CA LEU A 404 -4.92 20.33 -25.16
C LEU A 404 -4.81 20.30 -23.63
N VAL A 405 -5.92 20.39 -22.93
CA VAL A 405 -5.95 20.46 -21.46
C VAL A 405 -6.95 19.45 -20.90
N GLN A 406 -6.51 18.67 -19.93
CA GLN A 406 -7.36 17.72 -19.23
C GLN A 406 -7.14 17.80 -17.70
N PRO A 407 -8.14 18.24 -16.95
CA PRO A 407 -8.09 18.13 -15.49
C PRO A 407 -8.21 16.66 -15.06
N ALA A 408 -7.54 16.34 -13.95
CA ALA A 408 -7.58 15.05 -13.29
C ALA A 408 -8.10 15.23 -11.86
N ASP A 409 -9.26 15.87 -11.75
CA ASP A 409 -9.91 16.22 -10.47
C ASP A 409 -10.83 15.13 -9.96
N GLU A 410 -11.22 14.21 -10.82
CA GLU A 410 -12.22 13.22 -10.55
C GLU A 410 -11.62 11.86 -10.30
N ARG A 411 -12.43 10.99 -9.76
CA ARG A 411 -12.20 9.67 -9.23
C ARG A 411 -11.02 8.94 -9.89
N TYR A 412 -10.10 8.58 -9.05
CA TYR A 412 -9.14 7.51 -9.31
C TYR A 412 -9.84 6.32 -9.98
N ARG A 413 -9.35 5.94 -11.15
CA ARG A 413 -9.84 4.78 -11.88
C ARG A 413 -9.37 3.52 -11.18
N ASP A 414 -10.29 2.83 -10.52
CA ASP A 414 -10.11 1.52 -9.94
C ASP A 414 -10.44 0.44 -10.98
N ARG A 415 -9.67 -0.65 -11.03
CA ARG A 415 -10.00 -1.82 -11.84
C ARG A 415 -11.42 -2.34 -11.60
N LYS A 416 -11.95 -2.19 -10.40
CA LYS A 416 -13.33 -2.55 -10.06
C LYS A 416 -14.36 -1.65 -10.71
N SER A 417 -14.05 -0.38 -10.92
CA SER A 417 -14.94 0.59 -11.57
C SER A 417 -14.85 0.55 -13.10
N THR A 418 -13.89 -0.18 -13.66
CA THR A 418 -13.80 -0.48 -15.09
C THR A 418 -14.72 -1.63 -15.48
N ARG A 419 -15.97 -1.63 -15.06
CA ARG A 419 -16.97 -2.30 -15.87
C ARG A 419 -17.02 -1.51 -17.17
N LEU A 420 -16.46 -2.11 -18.19
CA LEU A 420 -16.68 -1.72 -19.57
C LEU A 420 -18.18 -1.63 -19.77
N ASN A 421 -18.72 -0.43 -19.97
CA ASN A 421 -19.95 -0.26 -20.69
C ASN A 421 -19.68 -0.48 -22.17
#